data_16f3298db8dba8beeeacdeeaebd377b4
#
_entry.id   16f3298db8dba8beeeacdeeaebd377b4
#
_cell.length_a   1.000
_cell.length_b   1.000
_cell.length_c   1.000
_cell.angle_alpha   90.00
_cell.angle_beta   90.00
_cell.angle_gamma   90.00
#
_symmetry.space_group_name_H-M   'P 1'
#
loop_
_entity.id
_entity.type
_entity.pdbx_description
1 polymer ?
#
loop_
_entity_poly.entity_id
_entity_poly.type
_entity_poly.pdbx_seq_one_letter_code
_entity_poly.pdbx_strand_id
1 'polypeptide(L)'
;MASSSADLHDILDRTTQGTVAVVSPVVNGPQILDMRKVVRTVPVAPHVQEYVVKLTLATHPENRENLLASKYIRYGSSPRGAQTMILGGKVRALLDGRFNVSLEDIRALMLPALRHRIILNFEAQADGRTPDDLLDEIAGKLGTN
;
A
#
# COMPACT_ATOMS: atom_id res chain seq x y z
N MET A 1 13.10 -11.98 -5.08
CA MET A 1 14.02 -13.03 -4.60
C MET A 1 14.16 -14.03 -5.73
N ALA A 2 15.37 -14.50 -6.03
CA ALA A 2 15.57 -15.61 -6.96
C ALA A 2 15.07 -16.90 -6.29
N SER A 3 14.34 -17.75 -7.04
CA SER A 3 13.90 -19.05 -6.55
C SER A 3 15.11 -19.93 -6.21
N SER A 4 15.07 -20.63 -5.09
CA SER A 4 16.11 -21.61 -4.74
C SER A 4 16.06 -22.81 -5.72
N SER A 5 17.15 -23.58 -5.77
CA SER A 5 17.17 -24.82 -6.57
C SER A 5 16.05 -25.79 -6.15
N ALA A 6 15.77 -25.88 -4.85
CA ALA A 6 14.68 -26.70 -4.32
C ALA A 6 13.30 -26.22 -4.80
N ASP A 7 13.04 -24.90 -4.76
CA ASP A 7 11.79 -24.33 -5.27
C ASP A 7 11.58 -24.60 -6.75
N LEU A 8 12.67 -24.54 -7.55
CA LEU A 8 12.60 -24.84 -8.97
C LEU A 8 12.29 -26.31 -9.24
N HIS A 9 12.88 -27.25 -8.48
CA HIS A 9 12.53 -28.67 -8.59
C HIS A 9 11.06 -28.91 -8.25
N ASP A 10 10.57 -28.36 -7.14
CA ASP A 10 9.16 -28.46 -6.74
C ASP A 10 8.20 -27.88 -7.81
N ILE A 11 8.57 -26.75 -8.42
CA ILE A 11 7.77 -26.15 -9.48
C ILE A 11 7.73 -27.07 -10.71
N LEU A 12 8.88 -27.59 -11.12
CA LEU A 12 8.95 -28.50 -12.27
C LEU A 12 8.14 -29.76 -12.03
N ASP A 13 8.29 -30.40 -10.87
CA ASP A 13 7.56 -31.62 -10.53
C ASP A 13 6.04 -31.39 -10.55
N ARG A 14 5.56 -30.28 -9.97
CA ARG A 14 4.12 -29.94 -9.93
C ARG A 14 3.55 -29.53 -11.28
N THR A 15 4.35 -28.94 -12.16
CA THR A 15 3.85 -28.38 -13.43
C THR A 15 4.05 -29.26 -14.61
N THR A 16 4.94 -30.30 -14.54
CA THR A 16 5.27 -31.19 -15.69
C THR A 16 4.77 -32.61 -15.52
N GLN A 17 4.29 -33.01 -14.32
CA GLN A 17 3.87 -34.42 -14.07
C GLN A 17 2.38 -34.71 -14.33
N GLY A 18 1.67 -33.91 -15.13
CA GLY A 18 0.32 -34.23 -15.64
C GLY A 18 -0.84 -34.24 -14.63
N THR A 19 -0.59 -34.04 -13.33
CA THR A 19 -1.63 -33.87 -12.31
C THR A 19 -1.93 -32.39 -12.13
N VAL A 20 -3.00 -31.91 -12.76
CA VAL A 20 -3.50 -30.55 -12.53
C VAL A 20 -4.31 -30.53 -11.23
N ALA A 21 -3.86 -29.75 -10.26
CA ALA A 21 -4.65 -29.54 -9.05
C ALA A 21 -6.00 -28.89 -9.41
N VAL A 22 -7.09 -29.59 -9.12
CA VAL A 22 -8.45 -29.05 -9.32
C VAL A 22 -8.79 -28.20 -8.10
N VAL A 23 -8.89 -26.89 -8.30
CA VAL A 23 -9.28 -25.93 -7.27
C VAL A 23 -10.79 -25.70 -7.34
N SER A 24 -11.49 -25.90 -6.23
CA SER A 24 -12.91 -25.57 -6.13
C SER A 24 -13.06 -24.06 -5.84
N PRO A 25 -13.96 -23.34 -6.53
CA PRO A 25 -14.22 -21.93 -6.25
C PRO A 25 -14.83 -21.75 -4.85
N VAL A 26 -14.26 -20.85 -4.05
CA VAL A 26 -14.76 -20.53 -2.70
C VAL A 26 -15.83 -19.43 -2.74
N VAL A 27 -15.72 -18.52 -3.72
CA VAL A 27 -16.66 -17.42 -3.96
C VAL A 27 -16.90 -17.24 -5.46
N ASN A 28 -18.05 -16.68 -5.81
CA ASN A 28 -18.40 -16.34 -7.19
C ASN A 28 -18.30 -14.83 -7.46
N GLY A 29 -18.38 -14.42 -8.72
CA GLY A 29 -18.29 -13.03 -9.13
C GLY A 29 -19.33 -12.10 -8.46
N PRO A 30 -20.63 -12.43 -8.42
CA PRO A 30 -21.64 -11.65 -7.70
C PRO A 30 -21.30 -11.43 -6.23
N GLN A 31 -20.84 -12.46 -5.51
CA GLN A 31 -20.42 -12.34 -4.11
C GLN A 31 -19.26 -11.35 -3.94
N ILE A 32 -18.26 -11.36 -4.83
CA ILE A 32 -17.15 -10.39 -4.81
C ILE A 32 -17.67 -8.96 -5.01
N LEU A 33 -18.62 -8.76 -5.93
CA LEU A 33 -19.21 -7.45 -6.17
C LEU A 33 -20.00 -6.94 -4.95
N ASP A 34 -20.70 -7.81 -4.24
CA ASP A 34 -21.42 -7.44 -3.03
C ASP A 34 -20.46 -7.12 -1.86
N MET A 35 -19.40 -7.89 -1.68
CA MET A 35 -18.33 -7.56 -0.74
C MET A 35 -17.74 -6.16 -1.01
N ARG A 36 -17.53 -5.79 -2.28
CA ARG A 36 -17.04 -4.45 -2.66
C ARG A 36 -18.01 -3.33 -2.29
N LYS A 37 -19.33 -3.59 -2.35
CA LYS A 37 -20.34 -2.62 -1.89
C LYS A 37 -20.24 -2.43 -0.38
N VAL A 38 -20.14 -3.53 0.38
CA VAL A 38 -19.98 -3.50 1.85
C VAL A 38 -18.75 -2.71 2.27
N VAL A 39 -17.60 -2.94 1.64
CA VAL A 39 -16.37 -2.18 1.91
C VAL A 39 -16.60 -0.67 1.79
N ARG A 40 -17.37 -0.23 0.80
CA ARG A 40 -17.63 1.21 0.58
C ARG A 40 -18.47 1.85 1.69
N THR A 41 -19.29 1.09 2.41
CA THR A 41 -20.12 1.61 3.50
C THR A 41 -19.35 1.90 4.80
N VAL A 42 -18.14 1.34 4.96
CA VAL A 42 -17.33 1.56 6.17
C VAL A 42 -16.97 3.05 6.29
N PRO A 43 -17.32 3.72 7.39
CA PRO A 43 -16.99 5.12 7.61
C PRO A 43 -15.50 5.33 7.85
N VAL A 44 -15.02 6.53 7.49
CA VAL A 44 -13.67 7.01 7.78
C VAL A 44 -13.78 8.30 8.55
N ALA A 45 -13.20 8.35 9.73
CA ALA A 45 -13.23 9.56 10.56
C ALA A 45 -12.45 10.70 9.87
N PRO A 46 -12.88 11.98 10.03
CA PRO A 46 -12.22 13.13 9.39
C PRO A 46 -10.72 13.22 9.66
N HIS A 47 -10.27 12.93 10.88
CA HIS A 47 -8.84 12.98 11.23
C HIS A 47 -8.02 11.88 10.50
N VAL A 48 -8.60 10.71 10.24
CA VAL A 48 -7.95 9.64 9.47
C VAL A 48 -7.84 10.06 8.00
N GLN A 49 -8.89 10.64 7.45
CA GLN A 49 -8.88 11.15 6.08
C GLN A 49 -7.86 12.27 5.91
N GLU A 50 -7.82 13.21 6.86
CA GLU A 50 -6.84 14.30 6.89
C GLU A 50 -5.40 13.79 6.94
N TYR A 51 -5.13 12.77 7.76
CA TYR A 51 -3.83 12.12 7.80
C TYR A 51 -3.42 11.55 6.44
N VAL A 52 -4.33 10.86 5.73
CA VAL A 52 -4.06 10.32 4.40
C VAL A 52 -3.77 11.42 3.39
N VAL A 53 -4.51 12.54 3.45
CA VAL A 53 -4.28 13.71 2.59
C VAL A 53 -2.89 14.29 2.87
N LYS A 54 -2.56 14.59 4.14
CA LYS A 54 -1.25 15.12 4.54
C LYS A 54 -0.11 14.20 4.11
N LEU A 55 -0.25 12.89 4.35
CA LEU A 55 0.75 11.90 3.96
C LEU A 55 0.96 11.88 2.43
N THR A 56 -0.12 11.92 1.65
CA THR A 56 -0.01 11.94 0.19
C THR A 56 0.66 13.22 -0.30
N LEU A 57 0.25 14.38 0.21
CA LEU A 57 0.84 15.67 -0.16
C LEU A 57 2.31 15.79 0.28
N ALA A 58 2.68 15.19 1.41
CA ALA A 58 4.05 15.18 1.90
C ALA A 58 5.02 14.37 1.01
N THR A 59 4.51 13.55 0.07
CA THR A 59 5.35 12.87 -0.92
C THR A 59 5.69 13.75 -2.12
N HIS A 60 5.07 14.92 -2.27
CA HIS A 60 5.28 15.79 -3.43
C HIS A 60 6.48 16.72 -3.23
N PRO A 61 7.41 16.81 -4.20
CA PRO A 61 8.61 17.67 -4.10
C PRO A 61 8.28 19.16 -4.03
N GLU A 62 7.12 19.59 -4.52
CA GLU A 62 6.64 20.98 -4.46
C GLU A 62 6.18 21.36 -3.03
N ASN A 63 5.94 20.40 -2.17
CA ASN A 63 5.56 20.67 -0.77
C ASN A 63 6.79 21.10 0.03
N ARG A 64 6.94 22.43 0.20
CA ARG A 64 8.05 23.05 0.90
C ARG A 64 8.12 22.75 2.40
N GLU A 65 7.04 22.24 2.99
CA GLU A 65 7.01 21.81 4.40
C GLU A 65 7.79 20.50 4.61
N ASN A 66 8.01 19.73 3.55
CA ASN A 66 8.76 18.47 3.62
C ASN A 66 10.01 18.50 2.76
N LEU A 67 11.12 18.93 3.36
CA LEU A 67 12.44 18.99 2.70
C LEU A 67 12.94 17.63 2.18
N LEU A 68 12.47 16.51 2.74
CA LEU A 68 12.84 15.18 2.26
C LEU A 68 12.26 14.90 0.88
N ALA A 69 10.99 15.24 0.67
CA ALA A 69 10.35 15.05 -0.63
C ALA A 69 11.03 15.93 -1.69
N SER A 70 11.30 17.21 -1.39
CA SER A 70 11.97 18.11 -2.33
C SER A 70 13.41 17.67 -2.64
N LYS A 71 14.11 17.02 -1.69
CA LYS A 71 15.47 16.54 -1.88
C LYS A 71 15.54 15.23 -2.68
N TYR A 72 14.65 14.27 -2.40
CA TYR A 72 14.82 12.89 -2.85
C TYR A 72 13.73 12.37 -3.80
N ILE A 73 12.57 13.02 -3.86
CA ILE A 73 11.45 12.55 -4.67
C ILE A 73 11.35 13.39 -5.95
N ARG A 74 11.31 12.72 -7.10
CA ARG A 74 11.05 13.35 -8.39
C ARG A 74 9.56 13.51 -8.66
N TYR A 75 8.77 12.48 -8.35
CA TYR A 75 7.31 12.47 -8.49
C TYR A 75 6.68 11.84 -7.25
N GLY A 76 5.79 12.59 -6.60
CA GLY A 76 5.00 12.13 -5.46
C GLY A 76 3.83 11.24 -5.86
N SER A 77 3.15 10.69 -4.88
CA SER A 77 2.02 9.79 -5.09
C SER A 77 0.79 10.54 -5.59
N SER A 78 0.16 10.03 -6.65
CA SER A 78 -1.11 10.55 -7.15
C SER A 78 -2.27 10.28 -6.17
N PRO A 79 -3.46 10.91 -6.37
CA PRO A 79 -4.67 10.64 -5.56
C PRO A 79 -5.07 9.16 -5.48
N ARG A 80 -4.64 8.34 -6.46
CA ARG A 80 -4.86 6.88 -6.41
C ARG A 80 -4.16 6.21 -5.22
N GLY A 81 -3.02 6.74 -4.76
CA GLY A 81 -2.36 6.26 -3.54
C GLY A 81 -3.24 6.47 -2.30
N ALA A 82 -3.78 7.67 -2.14
CA ALA A 82 -4.73 7.98 -1.06
C ALA A 82 -5.98 7.08 -1.11
N GLN A 83 -6.58 6.93 -2.30
CA GLN A 83 -7.73 6.04 -2.50
C GLN A 83 -7.41 4.59 -2.12
N THR A 84 -6.21 4.10 -2.47
CA THR A 84 -5.77 2.74 -2.16
C THR A 84 -5.64 2.55 -0.64
N MET A 85 -5.04 3.51 0.07
CA MET A 85 -4.92 3.46 1.53
C MET A 85 -6.30 3.46 2.22
N ILE A 86 -7.21 4.32 1.80
CA ILE A 86 -8.57 4.39 2.37
C ILE A 86 -9.35 3.10 2.11
N LEU A 87 -9.37 2.61 0.87
CA LEU A 87 -10.11 1.38 0.52
C LEU A 87 -9.53 0.15 1.21
N GLY A 88 -8.21 0.03 1.22
CA GLY A 88 -7.54 -1.05 1.93
C GLY A 88 -7.76 -0.98 3.44
N GLY A 89 -7.72 0.21 4.04
CA GLY A 89 -8.03 0.44 5.45
C GLY A 89 -9.45 -0.01 5.81
N LYS A 90 -10.42 0.25 4.95
CA LYS A 90 -11.80 -0.26 5.13
C LYS A 90 -11.86 -1.79 5.11
N VAL A 91 -11.10 -2.43 4.22
CA VAL A 91 -11.03 -3.91 4.17
C VAL A 91 -10.39 -4.44 5.44
N ARG A 92 -9.26 -3.86 5.90
CA ARG A 92 -8.62 -4.28 7.15
C ARG A 92 -9.56 -4.16 8.35
N ALA A 93 -10.24 -3.03 8.49
CA ALA A 93 -11.21 -2.82 9.56
C ALA A 93 -12.29 -3.92 9.57
N LEU A 94 -12.85 -4.26 8.41
CA LEU A 94 -13.86 -5.34 8.29
C LEU A 94 -13.29 -6.71 8.64
N LEU A 95 -12.07 -7.03 8.21
CA LEU A 95 -11.41 -8.30 8.51
C LEU A 95 -11.15 -8.46 10.02
N ASP A 96 -10.89 -7.34 10.71
CA ASP A 96 -10.70 -7.28 12.17
C ASP A 96 -12.03 -7.14 12.94
N GLY A 97 -13.19 -7.22 12.27
CA GLY A 97 -14.51 -7.09 12.88
C GLY A 97 -14.86 -5.67 13.34
N ARG A 98 -14.13 -4.64 12.84
CA ARG A 98 -14.35 -3.24 13.20
C ARG A 98 -15.16 -2.54 12.10
N PHE A 99 -15.94 -1.54 12.50
CA PHE A 99 -16.80 -0.78 11.59
C PHE A 99 -16.27 0.62 11.27
N ASN A 100 -15.01 0.91 11.57
CA ASN A 100 -14.35 2.17 11.27
C ASN A 100 -12.87 1.98 11.00
N VAL A 101 -12.30 2.82 10.13
CA VAL A 101 -10.88 2.80 9.79
C VAL A 101 -10.08 3.51 10.87
N SER A 102 -8.97 2.91 11.32
CA SER A 102 -8.00 3.50 12.25
C SER A 102 -6.77 4.06 11.52
N LEU A 103 -5.97 4.88 12.23
CA LEU A 103 -4.67 5.33 11.71
C LEU A 103 -3.69 4.16 11.53
N GLU A 104 -3.81 3.11 12.34
CA GLU A 104 -2.99 1.90 12.21
C GLU A 104 -3.26 1.17 10.90
N ASP A 105 -4.53 1.11 10.46
CA ASP A 105 -4.90 0.53 9.17
C ASP A 105 -4.22 1.29 8.03
N ILE A 106 -4.21 2.61 8.09
CA ILE A 106 -3.57 3.46 7.08
C ILE A 106 -2.06 3.26 7.08
N ARG A 107 -1.42 3.25 8.26
CA ARG A 107 0.03 3.02 8.39
C ARG A 107 0.45 1.68 7.83
N ALA A 108 -0.30 0.62 8.14
CA ALA A 108 -0.03 -0.72 7.61
C ALA A 108 -0.12 -0.81 6.08
N LEU A 109 -0.92 0.07 5.46
CA LEU A 109 -1.11 0.09 4.01
C LEU A 109 -0.24 1.13 3.30
N MET A 110 0.46 2.00 4.01
CA MET A 110 1.27 3.06 3.44
C MET A 110 2.31 2.51 2.45
N LEU A 111 3.19 1.64 2.91
CA LEU A 111 4.24 1.08 2.06
C LEU A 111 3.68 0.32 0.85
N PRO A 112 2.79 -0.69 1.00
CA PRO A 112 2.26 -1.40 -0.16
C PRO A 112 1.46 -0.51 -1.11
N ALA A 113 0.85 0.57 -0.62
CA ALA A 113 0.09 1.50 -1.45
C ALA A 113 0.96 2.54 -2.15
N LEU A 114 2.06 2.99 -1.56
CA LEU A 114 2.79 4.17 -2.03
C LEU A 114 4.17 3.86 -2.63
N ARG A 115 4.88 2.78 -2.21
CA ARG A 115 6.26 2.51 -2.65
C ARG A 115 6.46 2.45 -4.17
N HIS A 116 5.46 1.98 -4.89
CA HIS A 116 5.47 1.87 -6.35
C HIS A 116 4.82 3.08 -7.06
N ARG A 117 4.42 4.10 -6.30
CA ARG A 117 3.78 5.32 -6.79
C ARG A 117 4.60 6.58 -6.59
N ILE A 118 5.72 6.49 -5.89
CA ILE A 118 6.71 7.56 -5.80
C ILE A 118 7.90 7.21 -6.66
N ILE A 119 8.46 8.19 -7.34
CA ILE A 119 9.66 8.03 -8.17
C ILE A 119 10.75 8.87 -7.54
N LEU A 120 11.86 8.23 -7.20
CA LEU A 120 13.02 8.89 -6.63
C LEU A 120 13.82 9.61 -7.70
N ASN A 121 14.56 10.63 -7.28
CA ASN A 121 15.51 11.34 -8.13
C ASN A 121 16.91 10.71 -8.05
N PHE A 122 17.88 11.27 -8.80
CA PHE A 122 19.25 10.79 -8.84
C PHE A 122 19.97 10.94 -7.48
N GLU A 123 19.66 11.99 -6.71
CA GLU A 123 20.28 12.25 -5.40
C GLU A 123 19.90 11.13 -4.39
N ALA A 124 18.64 10.68 -4.41
CA ALA A 124 18.22 9.55 -3.59
C ALA A 124 18.98 8.26 -3.93
N GLN A 125 19.24 8.02 -5.23
CA GLN A 125 20.02 6.86 -5.67
C GLN A 125 21.48 6.96 -5.22
N ALA A 126 22.07 8.15 -5.33
CA ALA A 126 23.46 8.39 -4.90
C ALA A 126 23.62 8.21 -3.38
N ASP A 127 22.63 8.64 -2.59
CA ASP A 127 22.61 8.50 -1.14
C ASP A 127 22.10 7.11 -0.67
N GLY A 128 21.83 6.17 -1.58
CA GLY A 128 21.36 4.82 -1.28
C GLY A 128 19.99 4.75 -0.62
N ARG A 129 19.12 5.77 -0.81
CA ARG A 129 17.80 5.84 -0.21
C ARG A 129 16.80 4.99 -0.99
N THR A 130 15.91 4.32 -0.26
CA THR A 130 14.81 3.54 -0.85
C THR A 130 13.47 4.28 -0.71
N PRO A 131 12.46 3.94 -1.52
CA PRO A 131 11.11 4.47 -1.34
C PRO A 131 10.56 4.21 0.07
N ASP A 132 10.86 3.04 0.64
CA ASP A 132 10.38 2.64 1.95
C ASP A 132 10.98 3.51 3.06
N ASP A 133 12.31 3.75 3.04
CA ASP A 133 12.98 4.63 4.01
C ASP A 133 12.38 6.03 4.02
N LEU A 134 12.12 6.57 2.82
CA LEU A 134 11.57 7.92 2.71
C LEU A 134 10.12 8.01 3.18
N LEU A 135 9.29 7.00 2.86
CA LEU A 135 7.91 6.94 3.30
C LEU A 135 7.80 6.81 4.83
N ASP A 136 8.62 5.96 5.44
CA ASP A 136 8.65 5.78 6.89
C ASP A 136 9.11 7.08 7.60
N GLU A 137 10.11 7.77 7.06
CA GLU A 137 10.57 9.04 7.62
C GLU A 137 9.53 10.16 7.46
N ILE A 138 8.85 10.24 6.32
CA ILE A 138 7.74 11.18 6.07
C ILE A 138 6.59 10.92 7.07
N ALA A 139 6.18 9.66 7.21
CA ALA A 139 5.10 9.28 8.11
C ALA A 139 5.45 9.54 9.59
N GLY A 140 6.71 9.30 9.97
CA GLY A 140 7.22 9.59 11.31
C GLY A 140 7.10 11.07 11.68
N LYS A 141 7.40 11.97 10.75
CA LYS A 141 7.26 13.43 10.96
C LYS A 141 5.81 13.88 11.10
N LEU A 142 4.87 13.23 10.41
CA LEU A 142 3.45 13.54 10.50
C LEU A 142 2.77 13.00 11.77
N GLY A 143 3.36 12.00 12.40
CA GLY A 143 2.80 11.37 13.61
C GLY A 143 3.19 12.05 14.93
N THR A 144 4.02 13.10 14.89
CA THR A 144 4.53 13.81 16.07
C THR A 144 3.83 15.15 16.37
N ASN A 145 2.77 15.49 15.63
CA ASN A 145 1.94 16.69 15.85
C ASN A 145 0.52 16.31 16.27
#